data_a18d6d2d4846d6c64552d8f9bc811d9a
#
_entry.id   a18d6d2d4846d6c64552d8f9bc811d9a
#
_cell.length_a   1.000
_cell.length_b   1.000
_cell.length_c   1.000
_cell.angle_alpha   90.00
_cell.angle_beta   90.00
_cell.angle_gamma   90.00
#
_symmetry.space_group_name_H-M   'P 1'
#
loop_
_entity.id
_entity.type
_entity.pdbx_description
1 polymer ?
#
loop_
_entity_poly.entity_id
_entity_poly.type
_entity_poly.pdbx_seq_one_letter_code
_entity_poly.pdbx_strand_id
1 'polypeptide(L)'
;MFLTFLFLAAQSLLQAPADSYSATFQAQTIDPEAGRVVYAVTVADVDGDGDQDIVALTESSVIWYQQPGWGKRVILRDQTPPDNVCIAAHDIDGDGRVDFALGAGWTKTGTLHWIRRGADPDGLWTVSAVAEETSVHRMRWADVLGTGRPQLVVSPLNASVEAGVRLLAFEVPAQPAVQRWPATVLNAELNRMHNHVHVDFDGQGAVDTIAASREGLSLVRRAGDGWQRTSLSAGRTGQADVNLNGAGEVRVGRLKDGRRYLVSVEPMHGDQLVVYLQPGQPTDPWPRRVIHEGFRRGHALWTADFNGDGVDEIAFGHSDTPEKFGVQVWWNSDGAGAEWRGQVLDEGGMATEDLTVADLTGDGRPDIVAGGRATHNVRLYVSQP
;
A
#
# COMPACT_ATOMS: atom_id res chain seq x y z
N MET A 1 -51.64 55.14 19.30
CA MET A 1 -50.41 54.67 19.94
C MET A 1 -50.39 53.12 19.86
N PHE A 2 -49.90 52.57 18.75
CA PHE A 2 -49.86 51.12 18.51
C PHE A 2 -48.45 50.65 18.80
N LEU A 3 -48.30 49.73 19.78
CA LEU A 3 -47.04 49.03 20.05
C LEU A 3 -46.97 47.78 19.13
N THR A 4 -45.97 47.77 18.28
CA THR A 4 -45.65 46.60 17.46
C THR A 4 -44.62 45.77 18.20
N PHE A 5 -44.95 44.52 18.59
CA PHE A 5 -44.02 43.56 19.15
C PHE A 5 -43.30 42.83 18.00
N LEU A 6 -42.00 43.00 17.90
CA LEU A 6 -41.12 42.18 17.04
C LEU A 6 -40.83 40.85 17.78
N PHE A 7 -41.30 39.74 17.24
CA PHE A 7 -40.85 38.39 17.62
C PHE A 7 -39.55 38.09 16.86
N LEU A 8 -38.43 38.06 17.53
CA LEU A 8 -37.22 37.44 17.03
C LEU A 8 -37.37 35.93 17.20
N ALA A 9 -37.56 35.20 16.09
CA ALA A 9 -37.44 33.73 16.06
C ALA A 9 -35.93 33.39 16.04
N ALA A 10 -35.39 32.88 17.14
CA ALA A 10 -34.11 32.22 17.17
C ALA A 10 -34.18 30.91 16.41
N GLN A 11 -33.64 30.83 15.20
CA GLN A 11 -33.37 29.57 14.52
C GLN A 11 -32.22 28.90 15.24
N SER A 12 -32.51 27.92 16.08
CA SER A 12 -31.52 26.93 16.51
C SER A 12 -31.10 26.11 15.31
N LEU A 13 -29.91 26.34 14.80
CA LEU A 13 -29.22 25.40 13.92
C LEU A 13 -29.05 24.10 14.71
N LEU A 14 -29.93 23.14 14.47
CA LEU A 14 -29.71 21.78 14.86
C LEU A 14 -28.47 21.31 14.11
N GLN A 15 -27.33 21.27 14.80
CA GLN A 15 -26.14 20.57 14.35
C GLN A 15 -26.55 19.11 14.21
N ALA A 16 -26.49 18.57 13.00
CA ALA A 16 -26.66 17.14 12.78
C ALA A 16 -25.71 16.39 13.73
N PRO A 17 -26.12 15.26 14.34
CA PRO A 17 -25.21 14.47 15.13
C PRO A 17 -23.99 14.15 14.27
N ALA A 18 -22.79 14.33 14.82
CA ALA A 18 -21.56 13.90 14.19
C ALA A 18 -21.79 12.42 13.81
N ASP A 19 -21.69 12.13 12.50
CA ASP A 19 -21.86 10.76 12.02
C ASP A 19 -20.83 9.89 12.75
N SER A 20 -21.29 8.90 13.50
CA SER A 20 -20.46 7.94 14.26
C SER A 20 -19.54 7.09 13.37
N TYR A 21 -19.49 7.36 12.08
CA TYR A 21 -18.76 6.67 11.03
C TYR A 21 -17.58 7.47 10.44
N SER A 22 -17.17 8.57 11.07
CA SER A 22 -16.05 9.39 10.57
C SER A 22 -15.07 9.70 11.68
N ALA A 23 -13.77 9.58 11.40
CA ALA A 23 -12.72 10.23 12.19
C ALA A 23 -12.34 11.55 11.51
N THR A 24 -11.76 12.47 12.28
CA THR A 24 -11.11 13.66 11.71
C THR A 24 -9.63 13.41 11.55
N PHE A 25 -8.99 14.09 10.59
CA PHE A 25 -7.57 13.96 10.33
C PHE A 25 -6.89 15.32 10.33
N GLN A 26 -5.73 15.40 10.96
CA GLN A 26 -4.89 16.59 10.93
C GLN A 26 -3.71 16.36 10.00
N ALA A 27 -3.62 17.11 8.91
CA ALA A 27 -2.52 17.00 7.95
C ALA A 27 -1.26 17.73 8.47
N GLN A 28 -0.12 17.05 8.41
CA GLN A 28 1.21 17.56 8.73
C GLN A 28 2.15 17.31 7.56
N THR A 29 2.90 18.31 7.11
CA THR A 29 3.98 18.12 6.15
C THR A 29 5.22 17.65 6.88
N ILE A 30 5.71 16.45 6.56
CA ILE A 30 6.94 15.88 7.12
C ILE A 30 8.14 16.40 6.34
N ASP A 31 8.06 16.34 5.01
CA ASP A 31 9.11 16.86 4.13
C ASP A 31 8.45 17.52 2.91
N PRO A 32 8.66 18.82 2.68
CA PRO A 32 8.08 19.51 1.52
C PRO A 32 8.81 19.19 0.21
N GLU A 33 10.03 18.64 0.27
CA GLU A 33 10.88 18.35 -0.91
C GLU A 33 11.79 17.16 -0.61
N ALA A 34 11.22 15.95 -0.61
CA ALA A 34 11.95 14.72 -0.29
C ALA A 34 12.82 14.24 -1.46
N GLY A 35 12.37 14.48 -2.70
CA GLY A 35 13.05 14.09 -3.94
C GLY A 35 12.17 14.33 -5.14
N ARG A 36 12.67 14.04 -6.34
CA ARG A 36 11.92 14.26 -7.60
C ARG A 36 10.63 13.42 -7.68
N VAL A 37 10.62 12.23 -7.13
CA VAL A 37 9.45 11.35 -6.96
C VAL A 37 9.61 10.60 -5.65
N VAL A 38 8.60 10.61 -4.78
CA VAL A 38 8.54 9.68 -3.65
C VAL A 38 7.80 8.43 -4.12
N TYR A 39 8.56 7.40 -4.51
CA TYR A 39 8.02 6.18 -5.12
C TYR A 39 7.32 5.25 -4.13
N ALA A 40 7.79 5.24 -2.89
CA ALA A 40 7.19 4.45 -1.82
C ALA A 40 7.37 5.11 -0.46
N VAL A 41 6.45 4.83 0.45
CA VAL A 41 6.56 5.14 1.86
C VAL A 41 6.30 3.87 2.67
N THR A 42 7.06 3.70 3.75
CA THR A 42 6.88 2.60 4.71
C THR A 42 7.15 3.09 6.12
N VAL A 43 6.77 2.30 7.10
CA VAL A 43 7.02 2.56 8.52
C VAL A 43 7.81 1.41 9.14
N ALA A 44 8.70 1.74 10.05
CA ALA A 44 9.47 0.77 10.83
C ALA A 44 10.06 1.48 12.06
N ASP A 45 10.30 0.76 13.12
CA ASP A 45 11.13 1.20 14.24
C ASP A 45 12.60 1.14 13.80
N VAL A 46 13.09 2.24 13.20
CA VAL A 46 14.42 2.27 12.55
C VAL A 46 15.54 2.37 13.55
N ASP A 47 15.36 3.06 14.68
CA ASP A 47 16.42 3.20 15.69
C ASP A 47 16.32 2.20 16.84
N GLY A 48 15.21 1.48 16.98
CA GLY A 48 15.01 0.46 17.98
C GLY A 48 14.52 1.02 19.33
N ASP A 49 13.86 2.19 19.30
CA ASP A 49 13.31 2.83 20.51
C ASP A 49 11.87 2.40 20.82
N GLY A 50 11.22 1.68 19.93
CA GLY A 50 9.86 1.16 20.04
C GLY A 50 8.81 2.00 19.32
N ASP A 51 9.15 3.21 18.89
CA ASP A 51 8.26 4.07 18.12
C ASP A 51 8.41 3.82 16.62
N GLN A 52 7.34 4.03 15.85
CA GLN A 52 7.37 3.82 14.41
C GLN A 52 7.85 5.08 13.70
N ASP A 53 8.87 4.94 12.90
CA ASP A 53 9.44 6.00 12.06
C ASP A 53 8.87 5.96 10.64
N ILE A 54 8.95 7.09 9.93
CA ILE A 54 8.58 7.17 8.52
C ILE A 54 9.83 6.96 7.66
N VAL A 55 9.72 6.09 6.66
CA VAL A 55 10.79 5.89 5.65
C VAL A 55 10.22 6.17 4.26
N ALA A 56 10.86 7.07 3.53
CA ALA A 56 10.51 7.42 2.16
C ALA A 56 11.59 6.97 1.18
N LEU A 57 11.13 6.39 0.06
CA LEU A 57 11.96 5.98 -1.06
C LEU A 57 11.79 6.96 -2.22
N THR A 58 12.89 7.56 -2.65
CA THR A 58 12.92 8.40 -3.84
C THR A 58 13.67 7.71 -4.99
N GLU A 59 13.74 8.33 -6.15
CA GLU A 59 14.44 7.79 -7.32
C GLU A 59 15.89 7.39 -7.06
N SER A 60 16.56 8.01 -6.05
CA SER A 60 17.97 7.78 -5.77
C SER A 60 18.32 7.68 -4.28
N SER A 61 17.33 7.83 -3.38
CA SER A 61 17.58 7.88 -1.94
C SER A 61 16.56 7.10 -1.14
N VAL A 62 16.99 6.63 0.03
CA VAL A 62 16.13 6.18 1.14
C VAL A 62 16.32 7.17 2.27
N ILE A 63 15.22 7.77 2.73
CA ILE A 63 15.20 8.81 3.73
C ILE A 63 14.41 8.32 4.94
N TRP A 64 14.95 8.53 6.10
CA TRP A 64 14.34 8.21 7.38
C TRP A 64 13.97 9.48 8.12
N TYR A 65 12.74 9.57 8.62
CA TYR A 65 12.24 10.64 9.47
C TYR A 65 11.92 10.06 10.83
N GLN A 66 12.80 10.36 11.80
CA GLN A 66 12.74 9.83 13.16
C GLN A 66 11.66 10.50 13.99
N GLN A 67 10.78 9.70 14.61
CA GLN A 67 9.86 10.16 15.64
C GLN A 67 10.63 10.56 16.92
N PRO A 68 10.13 11.51 17.77
CA PRO A 68 8.86 12.23 17.59
C PRO A 68 8.97 13.52 16.75
N GLY A 69 10.13 13.98 16.43
CA GLY A 69 10.34 15.29 15.80
C GLY A 69 10.49 15.25 14.28
N TRP A 70 10.40 14.08 13.68
CA TRP A 70 10.58 13.81 12.25
C TRP A 70 11.94 14.31 11.72
N GLY A 71 12.97 14.14 12.52
CA GLY A 71 14.34 14.46 12.16
C GLY A 71 14.79 13.69 10.91
N LYS A 72 15.14 14.42 9.83
CA LYS A 72 15.51 13.83 8.54
C LYS A 72 16.92 13.23 8.56
N ARG A 73 17.07 11.96 8.19
CA ARG A 73 18.33 11.27 7.95
C ARG A 73 18.31 10.58 6.60
N VAL A 74 19.47 10.40 6.00
CA VAL A 74 19.62 9.71 4.70
C VAL A 74 20.30 8.37 4.94
N ILE A 75 19.57 7.29 4.70
CA ILE A 75 20.04 5.91 4.82
C ILE A 75 20.86 5.51 3.58
N LEU A 76 20.36 5.89 2.39
CA LEU A 76 20.98 5.57 1.09
C LEU A 76 20.90 6.80 0.18
N ARG A 77 21.98 7.06 -0.58
CA ARG A 77 22.00 8.07 -1.65
C ARG A 77 22.91 7.64 -2.77
N ASP A 78 22.37 7.55 -3.99
CA ASP A 78 23.12 7.27 -5.24
C ASP A 78 23.97 5.98 -5.20
N GLN A 79 23.59 4.99 -4.37
CA GLN A 79 24.32 3.72 -4.21
C GLN A 79 23.70 2.57 -5.00
N THR A 80 22.60 2.81 -5.67
CA THR A 80 21.83 1.84 -6.47
C THR A 80 21.58 2.40 -7.87
N PRO A 81 21.31 1.54 -8.88
CA PRO A 81 20.88 2.05 -10.18
C PRO A 81 19.58 2.89 -10.07
N PRO A 82 19.47 4.03 -10.75
CA PRO A 82 18.21 4.77 -10.80
C PRO A 82 17.21 3.98 -11.68
N ASP A 83 15.92 4.06 -11.48
CA ASP A 83 15.14 4.60 -10.39
C ASP A 83 14.90 3.52 -9.33
N ASN A 84 14.94 3.88 -8.05
CA ASN A 84 14.41 3.05 -6.98
C ASN A 84 12.88 3.06 -7.05
N VAL A 85 12.22 1.92 -6.76
CA VAL A 85 10.77 1.82 -7.00
C VAL A 85 9.99 1.15 -5.87
N CYS A 86 10.59 0.28 -5.10
CA CYS A 86 9.94 -0.41 -3.99
C CYS A 86 10.91 -0.72 -2.86
N ILE A 87 10.38 -0.77 -1.65
CA ILE A 87 11.14 -1.02 -0.41
C ILE A 87 10.29 -1.86 0.55
N ALA A 88 10.93 -2.71 1.35
CA ALA A 88 10.28 -3.49 2.40
C ALA A 88 11.21 -3.64 3.61
N ALA A 89 10.73 -3.27 4.80
CA ALA A 89 11.45 -3.35 6.06
C ALA A 89 11.40 -4.76 6.64
N HIS A 90 12.52 -5.26 7.17
CA HIS A 90 12.62 -6.51 7.91
C HIS A 90 13.98 -6.62 8.62
N ASP A 91 14.06 -7.36 9.72
CA ASP A 91 15.34 -7.80 10.28
C ASP A 91 15.87 -8.97 9.44
N ILE A 92 16.70 -8.64 8.43
CA ILE A 92 17.11 -9.59 7.36
C ILE A 92 18.18 -10.57 7.86
N ASP A 93 19.09 -10.11 8.72
CA ASP A 93 20.20 -10.95 9.21
C ASP A 93 19.97 -11.50 10.64
N GLY A 94 18.84 -11.16 11.27
CA GLY A 94 18.46 -11.65 12.57
C GLY A 94 19.23 -10.99 13.72
N ASP A 95 19.74 -9.77 13.55
CA ASP A 95 20.50 -9.03 14.57
C ASP A 95 19.59 -8.21 15.51
N GLY A 96 18.28 -8.25 15.31
CA GLY A 96 17.27 -7.55 16.10
C GLY A 96 17.05 -6.11 15.67
N ARG A 97 17.61 -5.67 14.53
CA ARG A 97 17.44 -4.34 13.98
C ARG A 97 16.81 -4.40 12.61
N VAL A 98 16.08 -3.35 12.26
CA VAL A 98 15.48 -3.29 10.93
C VAL A 98 16.53 -3.02 9.86
N ASP A 99 16.42 -3.75 8.77
CA ASP A 99 17.07 -3.54 7.49
C ASP A 99 16.01 -3.27 6.41
N PHE A 100 16.46 -3.01 5.19
CA PHE A 100 15.53 -2.83 4.07
C PHE A 100 15.94 -3.69 2.87
N ALA A 101 14.96 -4.33 2.25
CA ALA A 101 15.07 -4.80 0.88
C ALA A 101 14.60 -3.66 -0.06
N LEU A 102 15.31 -3.45 -1.18
CA LEU A 102 15.06 -2.38 -2.13
C LEU A 102 15.13 -2.89 -3.56
N GLY A 103 14.16 -2.48 -4.38
CA GLY A 103 14.15 -2.68 -5.83
C GLY A 103 14.55 -1.41 -6.58
N ALA A 104 15.52 -1.52 -7.49
CA ALA A 104 16.10 -0.41 -8.24
C ALA A 104 16.26 -0.72 -9.74
N GLY A 105 16.43 0.30 -10.57
CA GLY A 105 16.66 0.15 -12.01
C GLY A 105 15.48 -0.47 -12.77
N TRP A 106 14.27 -0.28 -12.30
CA TRP A 106 13.06 -1.00 -12.73
C TRP A 106 12.73 -0.86 -14.22
N THR A 107 13.13 0.25 -14.86
CA THR A 107 12.91 0.48 -16.30
C THR A 107 13.93 -0.20 -17.20
N LYS A 108 14.94 -0.85 -16.60
CA LYS A 108 16.05 -1.54 -17.30
C LYS A 108 16.19 -2.96 -16.74
N THR A 109 17.40 -3.35 -16.40
CA THR A 109 17.66 -4.56 -15.62
C THR A 109 17.35 -4.24 -14.17
N GLY A 110 16.21 -4.71 -13.65
CA GLY A 110 15.84 -4.52 -12.26
C GLY A 110 16.82 -5.23 -11.33
N THR A 111 17.19 -4.59 -10.24
CA THR A 111 18.12 -5.12 -9.24
C THR A 111 17.47 -5.10 -7.87
N LEU A 112 17.76 -6.12 -7.07
CA LEU A 112 17.32 -6.25 -5.69
C LEU A 112 18.51 -6.07 -4.77
N HIS A 113 18.36 -5.24 -3.75
CA HIS A 113 19.39 -4.89 -2.80
C HIS A 113 18.95 -5.13 -1.37
N TRP A 114 19.87 -5.52 -0.52
CA TRP A 114 19.78 -5.45 0.91
C TRP A 114 20.51 -4.21 1.41
N ILE A 115 19.81 -3.36 2.13
CA ILE A 115 20.34 -2.18 2.80
C ILE A 115 20.44 -2.51 4.28
N ARG A 116 21.66 -2.78 4.72
CA ARG A 116 21.97 -3.18 6.09
C ARG A 116 22.27 -1.97 6.96
N ARG A 117 21.65 -1.91 8.13
CA ARG A 117 21.91 -0.88 9.11
C ARG A 117 23.39 -0.88 9.55
N GLY A 118 24.01 0.31 9.51
CA GLY A 118 25.35 0.56 10.03
C GLY A 118 25.37 0.77 11.55
N ALA A 119 26.58 0.84 12.12
CA ALA A 119 26.76 1.20 13.52
C ALA A 119 26.49 2.69 13.80
N ASP A 120 26.71 3.54 12.80
CA ASP A 120 26.44 4.98 12.84
C ASP A 120 25.04 5.24 12.24
N PRO A 121 24.05 5.68 13.04
CA PRO A 121 22.70 5.95 12.55
C PRO A 121 22.64 7.17 11.60
N ASP A 122 23.62 8.07 11.67
CA ASP A 122 23.70 9.27 10.83
C ASP A 122 24.50 9.02 9.54
N GLY A 123 25.17 7.86 9.41
CA GLY A 123 25.92 7.45 8.24
C GLY A 123 25.07 6.76 7.18
N LEU A 124 25.56 6.70 5.94
CA LEU A 124 24.96 5.86 4.90
C LEU A 124 25.11 4.37 5.27
N TRP A 125 24.05 3.60 5.00
CA TRP A 125 24.03 2.18 5.28
C TRP A 125 24.74 1.36 4.20
N THR A 126 25.10 0.13 4.52
CA THR A 126 25.76 -0.78 3.59
C THR A 126 24.76 -1.37 2.61
N VAL A 127 25.07 -1.29 1.31
CA VAL A 127 24.22 -1.80 0.23
C VAL A 127 24.86 -3.03 -0.39
N SER A 128 24.12 -4.15 -0.46
CA SER A 128 24.53 -5.40 -1.10
C SER A 128 23.54 -5.79 -2.17
N ALA A 129 23.99 -6.05 -3.40
CA ALA A 129 23.14 -6.61 -4.45
C ALA A 129 22.86 -8.09 -4.15
N VAL A 130 21.59 -8.50 -4.11
CA VAL A 130 21.15 -9.85 -3.69
C VAL A 130 20.51 -10.66 -4.81
N ALA A 131 19.86 -10.00 -5.76
CA ALA A 131 19.25 -10.64 -6.93
C ALA A 131 19.02 -9.63 -8.07
N GLU A 132 18.55 -10.14 -9.20
CA GLU A 132 18.11 -9.37 -10.36
C GLU A 132 16.74 -9.88 -10.81
N GLU A 133 15.81 -8.98 -11.07
CA GLU A 133 14.52 -9.26 -11.69
C GLU A 133 14.06 -8.06 -12.51
N THR A 134 13.86 -8.29 -13.81
CA THR A 134 13.44 -7.24 -14.74
C THR A 134 12.09 -6.65 -14.33
N SER A 135 11.97 -5.31 -14.41
CA SER A 135 10.73 -4.59 -14.06
C SER A 135 10.28 -4.79 -12.61
N VAL A 136 11.20 -5.03 -11.66
CA VAL A 136 10.88 -5.08 -10.23
C VAL A 136 9.99 -3.88 -9.85
N HIS A 137 8.87 -4.13 -9.13
CA HIS A 137 7.89 -3.06 -8.90
C HIS A 137 7.31 -3.02 -7.50
N ARG A 138 6.91 -4.14 -6.93
CA ARG A 138 6.44 -4.22 -5.53
C ARG A 138 7.12 -5.37 -4.81
N MET A 139 7.32 -5.22 -3.51
CA MET A 139 7.88 -6.25 -2.64
C MET A 139 7.26 -6.23 -1.25
N ARG A 140 7.14 -7.41 -0.64
CA ARG A 140 6.65 -7.59 0.73
C ARG A 140 7.28 -8.82 1.36
N TRP A 141 7.44 -8.78 2.68
CA TRP A 141 7.86 -9.95 3.45
C TRP A 141 6.66 -10.77 3.89
N ALA A 142 6.69 -12.09 3.63
CA ALA A 142 5.68 -13.03 4.10
C ALA A 142 6.22 -14.47 4.06
N ASP A 143 5.80 -15.32 4.99
CA ASP A 143 6.14 -16.76 4.98
C ASP A 143 5.18 -17.52 4.04
N VAL A 144 5.32 -17.28 2.74
CA VAL A 144 4.50 -17.93 1.71
C VAL A 144 4.93 -19.38 1.46
N LEU A 145 6.17 -19.76 1.80
CA LEU A 145 6.67 -21.12 1.65
C LEU A 145 6.36 -22.01 2.87
N GLY A 146 5.83 -21.43 3.96
CA GLY A 146 5.51 -22.17 5.18
C GLY A 146 6.76 -22.73 5.88
N THR A 147 7.86 -21.99 5.84
CA THR A 147 9.15 -22.40 6.43
C THR A 147 9.34 -21.91 7.86
N GLY A 148 8.42 -21.08 8.35
CA GLY A 148 8.56 -20.35 9.62
C GLY A 148 9.47 -19.12 9.53
N ARG A 149 9.92 -18.75 8.33
CA ARG A 149 10.71 -17.56 8.03
C ARG A 149 10.11 -16.83 6.84
N PRO A 150 9.93 -15.50 6.91
CA PRO A 150 9.42 -14.73 5.78
C PRO A 150 10.37 -14.79 4.58
N GLN A 151 9.80 -14.85 3.39
CA GLN A 151 10.49 -14.63 2.13
C GLN A 151 10.20 -13.23 1.62
N LEU A 152 11.15 -12.65 0.88
CA LEU A 152 10.88 -11.43 0.13
C LEU A 152 10.09 -11.78 -1.13
N VAL A 153 8.79 -11.50 -1.11
CA VAL A 153 7.93 -11.73 -2.28
C VAL A 153 7.95 -10.50 -3.17
N VAL A 154 8.28 -10.72 -4.44
CA VAL A 154 8.48 -9.66 -5.44
C VAL A 154 7.53 -9.86 -6.61
N SER A 155 6.81 -8.81 -6.98
CA SER A 155 6.04 -8.74 -8.22
C SER A 155 6.69 -7.75 -9.20
N PRO A 156 7.23 -8.24 -10.34
CA PRO A 156 7.58 -7.38 -11.45
C PRO A 156 6.33 -6.79 -12.12
N LEU A 157 6.45 -5.58 -12.67
CA LEU A 157 5.33 -4.96 -13.38
C LEU A 157 5.07 -5.63 -14.73
N ASN A 158 6.14 -5.88 -15.49
CA ASN A 158 6.07 -6.45 -16.84
C ASN A 158 6.88 -7.73 -16.92
N ALA A 159 6.51 -8.59 -17.86
CA ALA A 159 7.27 -9.80 -18.14
C ALA A 159 8.61 -9.47 -18.81
N SER A 160 9.65 -10.18 -18.38
CA SER A 160 10.94 -10.22 -19.08
C SER A 160 10.93 -11.20 -20.27
N VAL A 161 9.90 -12.06 -20.34
CA VAL A 161 9.70 -13.11 -21.35
C VAL A 161 8.24 -13.13 -21.79
N GLU A 162 7.94 -13.78 -22.91
CA GLU A 162 6.57 -13.87 -23.44
C GLU A 162 5.58 -14.62 -22.52
N ALA A 163 6.07 -15.41 -21.57
CA ALA A 163 5.28 -16.33 -20.76
C ALA A 163 4.50 -15.68 -19.58
N GLY A 164 4.61 -14.39 -19.35
CA GLY A 164 3.97 -13.70 -18.23
C GLY A 164 4.94 -13.20 -17.16
N VAL A 165 4.40 -12.57 -16.11
CA VAL A 165 5.16 -12.01 -15.00
C VAL A 165 5.42 -13.08 -13.95
N ARG A 166 6.66 -13.18 -13.49
CA ARG A 166 7.03 -14.14 -12.43
C ARG A 166 6.81 -13.50 -11.06
N LEU A 167 5.80 -13.95 -10.33
CA LEU A 167 5.70 -13.68 -8.89
C LEU A 167 6.72 -14.56 -8.17
N LEU A 168 7.68 -13.96 -7.49
CA LEU A 168 8.85 -14.61 -6.93
C LEU A 168 8.89 -14.51 -5.42
N ALA A 169 9.27 -15.59 -4.72
CA ALA A 169 9.61 -15.60 -3.31
C ALA A 169 11.12 -15.85 -3.16
N PHE A 170 11.86 -14.86 -2.67
CA PHE A 170 13.30 -14.97 -2.40
C PHE A 170 13.55 -15.38 -0.95
N GLU A 171 14.34 -16.42 -0.75
CA GLU A 171 14.77 -16.86 0.57
C GLU A 171 16.07 -16.18 0.97
N VAL A 172 16.17 -15.75 2.23
CA VAL A 172 17.40 -15.16 2.77
C VAL A 172 18.39 -16.30 3.06
N PRO A 173 19.54 -16.35 2.36
CA PRO A 173 20.54 -17.39 2.60
C PRO A 173 21.34 -17.17 3.88
N ALA A 174 22.12 -18.17 4.30
CA ALA A 174 22.93 -18.09 5.51
C ALA A 174 23.98 -16.97 5.52
N GLN A 175 24.41 -16.52 4.35
CA GLN A 175 25.34 -15.40 4.18
C GLN A 175 24.72 -14.36 3.20
N PRO A 176 23.77 -13.58 3.64
CA PRO A 176 22.93 -12.77 2.75
C PRO A 176 23.68 -11.68 2.00
N ALA A 177 24.82 -11.21 2.49
CA ALA A 177 25.63 -10.17 1.85
C ALA A 177 26.47 -10.67 0.66
N VAL A 178 26.74 -11.98 0.58
CA VAL A 178 27.69 -12.53 -0.40
C VAL A 178 27.08 -13.65 -1.25
N GLN A 179 25.99 -14.22 -0.81
CA GLN A 179 25.27 -15.24 -1.56
C GLN A 179 24.11 -14.62 -2.33
N ARG A 180 23.91 -15.07 -3.57
CA ARG A 180 22.70 -14.74 -4.31
C ARG A 180 21.49 -15.38 -3.62
N TRP A 181 20.42 -14.64 -3.45
CA TRP A 181 19.20 -15.14 -2.83
C TRP A 181 18.46 -16.07 -3.80
N PRO A 182 18.20 -17.32 -3.41
CA PRO A 182 17.42 -18.25 -4.24
C PRO A 182 15.97 -17.81 -4.32
N ALA A 183 15.34 -18.07 -5.45
CA ALA A 183 13.95 -17.68 -5.71
C ALA A 183 13.10 -18.86 -6.10
N THR A 184 11.90 -18.95 -5.50
CA THR A 184 10.82 -19.85 -5.91
C THR A 184 9.79 -19.08 -6.73
N VAL A 185 9.40 -19.61 -7.89
CA VAL A 185 8.33 -19.04 -8.73
C VAL A 185 6.98 -19.47 -8.16
N LEU A 186 6.19 -18.52 -7.66
CA LEU A 186 4.84 -18.79 -7.15
C LEU A 186 3.78 -18.80 -8.27
N ASN A 187 3.97 -17.96 -9.28
CA ASN A 187 3.13 -17.90 -10.47
C ASN A 187 3.88 -17.24 -11.63
N ALA A 188 3.57 -17.63 -12.86
CA ALA A 188 4.11 -17.02 -14.08
C ALA A 188 3.06 -16.86 -15.20
N GLU A 189 1.77 -16.88 -14.85
CA GLU A 189 0.66 -16.81 -15.81
C GLU A 189 0.05 -15.42 -15.95
N LEU A 190 0.30 -14.54 -14.99
CA LEU A 190 -0.26 -13.20 -14.93
C LEU A 190 0.56 -12.22 -15.77
N ASN A 191 -0.08 -11.13 -16.20
CA ASN A 191 0.57 -10.07 -16.95
C ASN A 191 0.32 -8.73 -16.26
N ARG A 192 1.29 -7.80 -16.38
CA ARG A 192 1.22 -6.46 -15.81
C ARG A 192 0.74 -6.51 -14.36
N MET A 193 1.51 -7.22 -13.52
CA MET A 193 1.21 -7.37 -12.10
C MET A 193 1.66 -6.12 -11.35
N HIS A 194 0.71 -5.29 -10.91
CA HIS A 194 1.05 -4.01 -10.29
C HIS A 194 1.24 -4.12 -8.78
N ASN A 195 0.40 -4.89 -8.09
CA ASN A 195 0.49 -5.05 -6.64
C ASN A 195 0.08 -6.46 -6.19
N HIS A 196 0.46 -6.80 -4.96
CA HIS A 196 0.04 -8.03 -4.28
C HIS A 196 -0.05 -7.81 -2.77
N VAL A 197 -0.83 -8.63 -2.09
CA VAL A 197 -0.88 -8.66 -0.62
C VAL A 197 -0.84 -10.11 -0.14
N HIS A 198 -0.44 -10.29 1.12
CA HIS A 198 -0.37 -11.60 1.77
C HIS A 198 -1.34 -11.66 2.93
N VAL A 199 -2.13 -12.73 3.00
CA VAL A 199 -3.13 -12.92 4.03
C VAL A 199 -3.44 -14.41 4.19
N ASP A 200 -3.74 -14.85 5.40
CA ASP A 200 -4.42 -16.13 5.61
C ASP A 200 -5.85 -15.98 5.07
N PHE A 201 -6.06 -16.35 3.79
CA PHE A 201 -7.30 -16.03 3.07
C PHE A 201 -8.49 -16.87 3.50
N ASP A 202 -8.27 -18.11 3.92
CA ASP A 202 -9.31 -19.04 4.33
C ASP A 202 -9.37 -19.31 5.84
N GLY A 203 -8.48 -18.67 6.64
CA GLY A 203 -8.43 -18.83 8.09
C GLY A 203 -7.79 -20.16 8.53
N GLN A 204 -7.02 -20.82 7.66
CA GLN A 204 -6.37 -22.12 7.96
C GLN A 204 -4.93 -21.97 8.47
N GLY A 205 -4.45 -20.74 8.64
CA GLY A 205 -3.12 -20.41 9.16
C GLY A 205 -2.02 -20.38 8.11
N ALA A 206 -2.29 -20.74 6.85
CA ALA A 206 -1.35 -20.60 5.75
C ALA A 206 -1.44 -19.22 5.11
N VAL A 207 -0.29 -18.65 4.74
CA VAL A 207 -0.26 -17.36 4.06
C VAL A 207 -0.46 -17.53 2.57
N ASP A 208 -1.55 -16.96 2.05
CA ASP A 208 -1.86 -16.88 0.63
C ASP A 208 -1.43 -15.52 0.05
N THR A 209 -1.33 -15.44 -1.28
CA THR A 209 -1.07 -14.20 -2.00
C THR A 209 -2.27 -13.82 -2.86
N ILE A 210 -2.75 -12.58 -2.72
CA ILE A 210 -3.71 -11.99 -3.66
C ILE A 210 -2.94 -11.03 -4.55
N ALA A 211 -3.01 -11.23 -5.86
CA ALA A 211 -2.33 -10.43 -6.86
C ALA A 211 -3.33 -9.64 -7.71
N ALA A 212 -2.99 -8.37 -7.97
CA ALA A 212 -3.69 -7.48 -8.91
C ALA A 212 -2.90 -7.41 -10.22
N SER A 213 -3.55 -7.74 -11.33
CA SER A 213 -2.92 -7.85 -12.65
C SER A 213 -3.88 -7.48 -13.77
N ARG A 214 -3.41 -7.52 -15.01
CA ARG A 214 -4.25 -7.36 -16.20
C ARG A 214 -5.39 -8.38 -16.29
N GLU A 215 -5.24 -9.53 -15.67
CA GLU A 215 -6.27 -10.59 -15.57
C GLU A 215 -7.27 -10.34 -14.42
N GLY A 216 -7.13 -9.25 -13.67
CA GLY A 216 -7.94 -8.92 -12.51
C GLY A 216 -7.30 -9.34 -11.19
N LEU A 217 -8.10 -9.80 -10.24
CA LEU A 217 -7.67 -10.27 -8.93
C LEU A 217 -7.55 -11.79 -8.93
N SER A 218 -6.40 -12.30 -8.51
CA SER A 218 -6.09 -13.72 -8.44
C SER A 218 -5.58 -14.09 -7.06
N LEU A 219 -6.05 -15.22 -6.54
CA LEU A 219 -5.50 -15.90 -5.38
C LEU A 219 -4.45 -16.90 -5.84
N VAL A 220 -3.23 -16.78 -5.30
CA VAL A 220 -2.12 -17.71 -5.50
C VAL A 220 -1.82 -18.37 -4.17
N ARG A 221 -1.92 -19.69 -4.10
CA ARG A 221 -1.72 -20.46 -2.89
C ARG A 221 -0.92 -21.74 -3.14
N ARG A 222 -0.33 -22.25 -2.08
CA ARG A 222 0.34 -23.55 -2.14
C ARG A 222 -0.67 -24.68 -2.29
N ALA A 223 -0.41 -25.61 -3.20
CA ALA A 223 -1.23 -26.79 -3.45
C ALA A 223 -0.33 -28.01 -3.69
N GLY A 224 -0.24 -28.90 -2.71
CA GLY A 224 0.73 -30.02 -2.72
C GLY A 224 2.16 -29.48 -2.80
N ASP A 225 2.93 -29.97 -3.78
CA ASP A 225 4.32 -29.56 -4.01
C ASP A 225 4.44 -28.34 -4.94
N GLY A 226 3.33 -27.76 -5.37
CA GLY A 226 3.29 -26.63 -6.32
C GLY A 226 2.41 -25.48 -5.86
N TRP A 227 2.05 -24.65 -6.85
CA TRP A 227 1.23 -23.46 -6.66
C TRP A 227 -0.01 -23.53 -7.53
N GLN A 228 -1.12 -23.06 -7.00
CA GLN A 228 -2.39 -22.94 -7.71
C GLN A 228 -2.82 -21.49 -7.75
N ARG A 229 -3.25 -21.04 -8.92
CA ARG A 229 -3.92 -19.77 -9.13
C ARG A 229 -5.43 -19.97 -9.28
N THR A 230 -6.20 -19.17 -8.55
CA THR A 230 -7.67 -19.08 -8.70
C THR A 230 -8.04 -17.63 -9.01
N SER A 231 -8.83 -17.41 -10.06
CA SER A 231 -9.36 -16.08 -10.36
C SER A 231 -10.46 -15.73 -9.36
N LEU A 232 -10.32 -14.61 -8.67
CA LEU A 232 -11.36 -14.05 -7.78
C LEU A 232 -12.29 -13.12 -8.54
N SER A 233 -11.74 -12.34 -9.48
CA SER A 233 -12.48 -11.43 -10.35
C SER A 233 -11.64 -11.07 -11.57
N ALA A 234 -12.29 -10.82 -12.70
CA ALA A 234 -11.62 -10.33 -13.91
C ALA A 234 -11.26 -8.82 -13.84
N GLY A 235 -11.67 -8.12 -12.78
CA GLY A 235 -11.51 -6.68 -12.69
C GLY A 235 -12.31 -5.93 -13.76
N ARG A 236 -11.80 -4.78 -14.21
CA ARG A 236 -12.37 -4.05 -15.36
C ARG A 236 -12.20 -4.87 -16.63
N THR A 237 -13.23 -4.95 -17.46
CA THR A 237 -13.23 -5.73 -18.71
C THR A 237 -13.81 -4.92 -19.88
N GLY A 238 -13.68 -5.46 -21.09
CA GLY A 238 -14.34 -4.92 -22.29
C GLY A 238 -13.63 -3.72 -22.93
N GLN A 239 -12.41 -3.42 -22.52
CA GLN A 239 -11.62 -2.35 -23.14
C GLN A 239 -10.89 -2.88 -24.39
N ALA A 240 -10.91 -2.10 -25.48
CA ALA A 240 -10.20 -2.44 -26.71
C ALA A 240 -8.67 -2.52 -26.51
N ASP A 241 -8.11 -1.59 -25.73
CA ASP A 241 -6.75 -1.72 -25.25
C ASP A 241 -6.74 -2.67 -24.05
N VAL A 242 -6.14 -3.84 -24.21
CA VAL A 242 -6.03 -4.86 -23.18
C VAL A 242 -5.34 -4.37 -21.91
N ASN A 243 -4.51 -3.34 -22.00
CA ASN A 243 -3.84 -2.73 -20.86
C ASN A 243 -4.78 -1.88 -19.99
N LEU A 244 -5.98 -1.60 -20.45
CA LEU A 244 -7.04 -0.92 -19.73
C LEU A 244 -8.05 -1.91 -19.11
N ASN A 245 -7.71 -3.19 -19.06
CA ASN A 245 -8.45 -4.23 -18.34
C ASN A 245 -7.73 -4.63 -17.04
N GLY A 246 -8.44 -5.38 -16.20
CA GLY A 246 -7.93 -5.96 -14.97
C GLY A 246 -7.95 -5.02 -13.77
N ALA A 247 -6.97 -5.20 -12.89
CA ALA A 247 -6.82 -4.52 -11.62
C ALA A 247 -5.38 -4.03 -11.43
N GLY A 248 -5.20 -2.90 -10.73
CA GLY A 248 -3.89 -2.33 -10.42
C GLY A 248 -3.48 -2.51 -8.97
N GLU A 249 -4.26 -1.98 -8.05
CA GLU A 249 -4.01 -2.10 -6.61
C GLU A 249 -4.92 -3.14 -5.97
N VAL A 250 -4.51 -3.71 -4.85
CA VAL A 250 -5.36 -4.59 -4.04
C VAL A 250 -5.03 -4.48 -2.56
N ARG A 251 -6.09 -4.44 -1.72
CA ARG A 251 -6.03 -4.64 -0.27
C ARG A 251 -7.20 -5.50 0.18
N VAL A 252 -7.07 -6.03 1.39
CA VAL A 252 -8.09 -6.85 2.07
C VAL A 252 -8.58 -6.08 3.27
N GLY A 253 -9.88 -5.89 3.37
CA GLY A 253 -10.51 -5.30 4.55
C GLY A 253 -11.50 -6.26 5.21
N ARG A 254 -11.91 -5.94 6.43
CA ARG A 254 -12.82 -6.71 7.26
C ARG A 254 -14.13 -5.96 7.44
N LEU A 255 -15.25 -6.68 7.33
CA LEU A 255 -16.58 -6.21 7.64
C LEU A 255 -16.98 -6.53 9.08
N LYS A 256 -18.05 -5.91 9.56
CA LYS A 256 -18.52 -6.06 10.95
C LYS A 256 -18.90 -7.49 11.33
N ASP A 257 -19.38 -8.27 10.38
CA ASP A 257 -19.74 -9.68 10.55
C ASP A 257 -18.55 -10.65 10.42
N GLY A 258 -17.32 -10.13 10.27
CA GLY A 258 -16.08 -10.90 10.12
C GLY A 258 -15.81 -11.36 8.69
N ARG A 259 -16.73 -11.17 7.73
CA ARG A 259 -16.44 -11.38 6.31
C ARG A 259 -15.38 -10.40 5.82
N ARG A 260 -14.71 -10.79 4.77
CA ARG A 260 -13.71 -9.94 4.12
C ARG A 260 -14.29 -9.23 2.90
N TYR A 261 -13.69 -8.13 2.56
CA TYR A 261 -13.83 -7.52 1.23
C TYR A 261 -12.46 -7.30 0.62
N LEU A 262 -12.41 -7.27 -0.70
CA LEU A 262 -11.23 -6.80 -1.43
C LEU A 262 -11.55 -5.41 -1.96
N VAL A 263 -10.54 -4.55 -1.97
CA VAL A 263 -10.62 -3.24 -2.62
C VAL A 263 -9.52 -3.13 -3.65
N SER A 264 -9.83 -2.52 -4.79
CA SER A 264 -8.92 -2.39 -5.93
C SER A 264 -9.06 -1.04 -6.60
N VAL A 265 -7.98 -0.57 -7.20
CA VAL A 265 -8.00 0.50 -8.21
C VAL A 265 -7.95 -0.14 -9.60
N GLU A 266 -8.88 0.23 -10.47
CA GLU A 266 -9.04 -0.41 -11.77
C GLU A 266 -9.16 0.58 -12.94
N PRO A 267 -8.48 0.21 -14.04
CA PRO A 267 -7.39 -0.76 -14.17
C PRO A 267 -6.12 -0.29 -13.45
N MET A 268 -4.94 -0.81 -13.80
CA MET A 268 -3.67 -0.28 -13.29
C MET A 268 -3.55 1.23 -13.61
N HIS A 269 -3.24 2.03 -12.56
CA HIS A 269 -3.27 3.51 -12.61
C HIS A 269 -4.62 4.06 -13.13
N GLY A 270 -5.70 3.40 -12.75
CA GLY A 270 -7.03 3.63 -13.32
C GLY A 270 -7.81 4.75 -12.65
N ASP A 271 -9.09 4.73 -12.94
CA ASP A 271 -10.07 5.77 -12.64
C ASP A 271 -11.29 5.25 -11.84
N GLN A 272 -11.23 3.99 -11.39
CA GLN A 272 -12.29 3.38 -10.58
C GLN A 272 -11.74 2.80 -9.28
N LEU A 273 -12.35 3.16 -8.15
CA LEU A 273 -12.18 2.50 -6.85
C LEU A 273 -13.30 1.46 -6.70
N VAL A 274 -12.92 0.21 -6.52
CA VAL A 274 -13.82 -0.94 -6.62
C VAL A 274 -13.73 -1.80 -5.37
N VAL A 275 -14.86 -2.20 -4.84
CA VAL A 275 -14.98 -3.14 -3.73
C VAL A 275 -15.56 -4.46 -4.23
N TYR A 276 -15.05 -5.56 -3.69
CA TYR A 276 -15.51 -6.92 -3.91
C TYR A 276 -15.87 -7.54 -2.58
N LEU A 277 -17.12 -7.92 -2.43
CA LEU A 277 -17.60 -8.55 -1.20
C LEU A 277 -17.37 -10.06 -1.24
N GLN A 278 -16.92 -10.63 -0.13
CA GLN A 278 -16.77 -12.06 -0.01
C GLN A 278 -18.11 -12.76 -0.29
N PRO A 279 -18.17 -13.67 -1.29
CA PRO A 279 -19.40 -14.39 -1.60
C PRO A 279 -19.76 -15.39 -0.51
N GLY A 280 -21.04 -15.79 -0.46
CA GLY A 280 -21.51 -16.78 0.50
C GLY A 280 -20.98 -18.18 0.27
N GLN A 281 -20.59 -18.50 -0.97
CA GLN A 281 -19.94 -19.77 -1.34
C GLN A 281 -18.54 -19.50 -1.88
N PRO A 282 -17.54 -20.29 -1.49
CA PRO A 282 -16.14 -20.07 -1.91
C PRO A 282 -15.91 -20.17 -3.43
N THR A 283 -16.80 -20.87 -4.15
CA THR A 283 -16.71 -21.07 -5.60
C THR A 283 -17.34 -19.95 -6.41
N ASP A 284 -18.12 -19.08 -5.78
CA ASP A 284 -18.78 -17.98 -6.47
C ASP A 284 -17.79 -16.84 -6.78
N PRO A 285 -17.95 -16.16 -7.90
CA PRO A 285 -17.15 -14.97 -8.18
C PRO A 285 -17.45 -13.87 -7.17
N TRP A 286 -16.45 -13.11 -6.81
CA TRP A 286 -16.61 -11.99 -5.91
C TRP A 286 -17.38 -10.85 -6.60
N PRO A 287 -18.57 -10.44 -6.10
CA PRO A 287 -19.38 -9.38 -6.72
C PRO A 287 -18.60 -8.06 -6.76
N ARG A 288 -18.44 -7.51 -7.97
CA ARG A 288 -17.74 -6.26 -8.25
C ARG A 288 -18.65 -5.05 -8.07
N ARG A 289 -18.23 -4.06 -7.30
CA ARG A 289 -18.93 -2.80 -7.10
C ARG A 289 -18.00 -1.60 -7.20
N VAL A 290 -18.25 -0.71 -8.14
CA VAL A 290 -17.58 0.60 -8.21
C VAL A 290 -18.16 1.48 -7.11
N ILE A 291 -17.33 1.99 -6.21
CA ILE A 291 -17.73 2.89 -5.13
C ILE A 291 -17.33 4.34 -5.40
N HIS A 292 -16.33 4.55 -6.24
CA HIS A 292 -15.89 5.88 -6.67
C HIS A 292 -15.29 5.83 -8.08
N GLU A 293 -15.53 6.91 -8.84
CA GLU A 293 -14.94 7.16 -10.15
C GLU A 293 -14.82 8.67 -10.40
N GLY A 294 -14.18 9.06 -11.50
CA GLY A 294 -14.02 10.47 -11.84
C GLY A 294 -12.69 11.09 -11.41
N PHE A 295 -11.80 10.30 -10.81
CA PHE A 295 -10.38 10.60 -10.63
C PHE A 295 -9.57 10.02 -11.78
N ARG A 296 -8.28 10.31 -11.80
CA ARG A 296 -7.31 9.68 -12.72
C ARG A 296 -6.09 9.24 -11.93
N ARG A 297 -5.42 8.22 -12.46
CA ARG A 297 -4.18 7.71 -11.90
C ARG A 297 -4.30 7.39 -10.40
N GLY A 298 -5.31 6.61 -10.02
CA GLY A 298 -5.35 5.99 -8.70
C GLY A 298 -4.14 5.06 -8.53
N HIS A 299 -3.41 5.18 -7.42
CA HIS A 299 -2.15 4.48 -7.28
C HIS A 299 -1.90 3.94 -5.87
N ALA A 300 -2.39 4.61 -4.86
CA ALA A 300 -2.14 4.27 -3.47
C ALA A 300 -3.43 3.78 -2.79
N LEU A 301 -3.32 2.68 -2.03
CA LEU A 301 -4.46 2.02 -1.42
C LEU A 301 -4.07 1.32 -0.12
N TRP A 302 -4.90 1.48 0.93
CA TRP A 302 -4.77 0.78 2.19
C TRP A 302 -6.13 0.51 2.83
N THR A 303 -6.19 -0.41 3.80
CA THR A 303 -7.37 -0.68 4.61
C THR A 303 -7.00 -0.72 6.08
N ALA A 304 -7.77 -0.04 6.92
CA ALA A 304 -7.61 -0.04 8.37
C ALA A 304 -8.90 0.43 9.06
N ASP A 305 -9.08 0.05 10.31
CA ASP A 305 -10.17 0.50 11.18
C ASP A 305 -9.77 1.86 11.79
N PHE A 306 -10.14 2.96 11.12
CA PHE A 306 -9.75 4.31 11.54
C PHE A 306 -10.60 4.88 12.68
N ASN A 307 -11.79 4.32 12.93
CA ASN A 307 -12.72 4.81 13.96
C ASN A 307 -12.88 3.86 15.13
N GLY A 308 -12.26 2.67 15.10
CA GLY A 308 -12.30 1.67 16.16
C GLY A 308 -13.61 0.89 16.25
N ASP A 309 -14.43 0.84 15.19
CA ASP A 309 -15.73 0.16 15.20
C ASP A 309 -15.68 -1.32 14.79
N GLY A 310 -14.50 -1.81 14.42
CA GLY A 310 -14.22 -3.19 14.00
C GLY A 310 -14.44 -3.45 12.51
N VAL A 311 -14.69 -2.40 11.73
CA VAL A 311 -14.78 -2.44 10.26
C VAL A 311 -13.58 -1.72 9.68
N ASP A 312 -12.95 -2.27 8.66
CA ASP A 312 -11.86 -1.57 8.00
C ASP A 312 -12.41 -0.60 6.94
N GLU A 313 -11.95 0.64 7.00
CA GLU A 313 -12.14 1.67 5.98
C GLU A 313 -11.05 1.58 4.91
N ILE A 314 -11.21 2.39 3.86
CA ILE A 314 -10.28 2.44 2.73
C ILE A 314 -9.59 3.79 2.68
N ALA A 315 -8.27 3.83 2.89
CA ALA A 315 -7.44 4.98 2.54
C ALA A 315 -7.03 4.87 1.07
N PHE A 316 -7.25 5.93 0.31
CA PHE A 316 -7.05 5.97 -1.12
C PHE A 316 -6.35 7.26 -1.54
N GLY A 317 -5.38 7.12 -2.47
CA GLY A 317 -4.66 8.24 -3.04
C GLY A 317 -4.56 8.18 -4.56
N HIS A 318 -4.56 9.34 -5.18
CA HIS A 318 -4.42 9.47 -6.64
C HIS A 318 -3.53 10.66 -7.00
N SER A 319 -2.91 10.57 -8.17
CA SER A 319 -1.99 11.59 -8.69
C SER A 319 -2.50 12.15 -10.04
N ASP A 320 -3.74 12.57 -10.07
CA ASP A 320 -4.42 13.16 -11.22
C ASP A 320 -3.75 14.48 -11.67
N THR A 321 -4.50 15.35 -12.34
CA THR A 321 -4.04 16.70 -12.67
C THR A 321 -3.81 17.54 -11.40
N PRO A 322 -3.00 18.61 -11.46
CA PRO A 322 -2.65 19.42 -10.29
C PRO A 322 -3.82 19.93 -9.46
N GLU A 323 -4.99 20.09 -10.07
CA GLU A 323 -6.18 20.61 -9.39
C GLU A 323 -7.05 19.51 -8.73
N LYS A 324 -6.68 18.23 -8.91
CA LYS A 324 -7.56 17.10 -8.53
C LYS A 324 -6.86 15.93 -7.84
N PHE A 325 -5.55 15.98 -7.64
CA PHE A 325 -4.88 14.93 -6.88
C PHE A 325 -5.16 15.06 -5.38
N GLY A 326 -5.05 13.95 -4.64
CA GLY A 326 -5.31 14.00 -3.20
C GLY A 326 -5.29 12.66 -2.48
N VAL A 327 -5.68 12.75 -1.21
CA VAL A 327 -5.88 11.63 -0.30
C VAL A 327 -7.30 11.65 0.21
N GLN A 328 -7.93 10.48 0.26
CA GLN A 328 -9.32 10.29 0.70
C GLN A 328 -9.40 9.08 1.64
N VAL A 329 -10.40 9.08 2.53
CA VAL A 329 -10.85 7.90 3.27
C VAL A 329 -12.29 7.58 2.87
N TRP A 330 -12.56 6.31 2.62
CA TRP A 330 -13.88 5.81 2.27
C TRP A 330 -14.41 4.96 3.40
N TRP A 331 -15.49 5.45 4.01
CA TRP A 331 -16.16 4.90 5.17
C TRP A 331 -17.24 3.90 4.76
N ASN A 332 -17.22 2.72 5.37
CA ASN A 332 -18.28 1.74 5.21
C ASN A 332 -19.43 2.04 6.19
N SER A 333 -20.43 2.79 5.74
CA SER A 333 -21.46 3.33 6.62
C SER A 333 -22.52 2.31 7.09
N ASP A 334 -22.62 1.15 6.46
CA ASP A 334 -23.54 0.07 6.84
C ASP A 334 -22.88 -1.12 7.53
N GLY A 335 -21.54 -1.11 7.64
CA GLY A 335 -20.75 -2.21 8.20
C GLY A 335 -20.80 -3.52 7.40
N ALA A 336 -21.60 -3.55 6.32
CA ALA A 336 -21.82 -4.72 5.48
C ALA A 336 -21.17 -4.63 4.09
N GLY A 337 -20.55 -3.48 3.77
CA GLY A 337 -19.85 -3.22 2.51
C GLY A 337 -20.76 -2.77 1.37
N ALA A 338 -22.03 -2.50 1.64
CA ALA A 338 -22.96 -2.07 0.60
C ALA A 338 -23.01 -0.55 0.44
N GLU A 339 -22.72 0.23 1.49
CA GLU A 339 -22.75 1.68 1.44
C GLU A 339 -21.38 2.29 1.83
N TRP A 340 -20.84 3.12 0.95
CA TRP A 340 -19.56 3.77 1.13
C TRP A 340 -19.66 5.28 0.95
N ARG A 341 -19.00 6.03 1.84
CA ARG A 341 -18.97 7.50 1.81
C ARG A 341 -17.52 8.00 1.80
N GLY A 342 -17.17 8.81 0.82
CA GLY A 342 -15.85 9.41 0.70
C GLY A 342 -15.69 10.66 1.56
N GLN A 343 -14.53 10.77 2.22
CA GLN A 343 -14.05 11.97 2.90
C GLN A 343 -12.72 12.39 2.26
N VAL A 344 -12.64 13.62 1.79
CA VAL A 344 -11.41 14.20 1.27
C VAL A 344 -10.56 14.69 2.44
N LEU A 345 -9.32 14.18 2.55
CA LEU A 345 -8.35 14.62 3.54
C LEU A 345 -7.41 15.68 2.97
N ASP A 346 -7.11 15.57 1.68
CA ASP A 346 -6.23 16.48 0.97
C ASP A 346 -6.69 16.64 -0.48
N GLU A 347 -6.78 17.87 -0.95
CA GLU A 347 -7.09 18.21 -2.33
C GLU A 347 -6.06 19.23 -2.84
N GLY A 348 -5.21 18.79 -3.77
CA GLY A 348 -4.16 19.61 -4.38
C GLY A 348 -2.84 19.70 -3.61
N GLY A 349 -2.73 19.14 -2.40
CA GLY A 349 -1.49 19.15 -1.60
C GLY A 349 -0.64 17.88 -1.70
N MET A 350 -1.21 16.78 -2.23
CA MET A 350 -0.56 15.47 -2.31
C MET A 350 -0.93 14.76 -3.61
N ALA A 351 -0.02 14.76 -4.59
CA ALA A 351 -0.11 13.92 -5.79
C ALA A 351 0.37 12.50 -5.45
N THR A 352 -0.51 11.71 -4.85
CA THR A 352 -0.15 10.47 -4.16
C THR A 352 0.38 9.40 -5.11
N GLU A 353 1.62 8.96 -4.87
CA GLU A 353 2.24 7.80 -5.54
C GLU A 353 2.16 6.55 -4.68
N ASP A 354 2.30 6.69 -3.35
CA ASP A 354 2.16 5.58 -2.42
C ASP A 354 1.64 6.09 -1.09
N LEU A 355 1.02 5.21 -0.32
CA LEU A 355 0.63 5.46 1.06
C LEU A 355 0.76 4.20 1.92
N THR A 356 0.99 4.42 3.20
CA THR A 356 0.98 3.38 4.22
C THR A 356 0.20 3.85 5.45
N VAL A 357 -0.23 2.90 6.28
CA VAL A 357 -1.03 3.18 7.47
C VAL A 357 -0.40 2.48 8.67
N ALA A 358 -0.22 3.22 9.76
CA ALA A 358 0.22 2.71 11.05
C ALA A 358 -0.19 3.68 12.16
N ASP A 359 -0.23 3.22 13.41
CA ASP A 359 -0.31 4.11 14.58
C ASP A 359 1.06 4.75 14.80
N LEU A 360 1.20 6.01 14.36
CA LEU A 360 2.43 6.79 14.46
C LEU A 360 2.43 7.75 15.65
N THR A 361 1.34 7.86 16.35
CA THR A 361 1.20 8.72 17.53
C THR A 361 1.16 7.93 18.83
N GLY A 362 1.04 6.59 18.77
CA GLY A 362 0.93 5.71 19.92
C GLY A 362 -0.42 5.82 20.64
N ASP A 363 -1.45 6.35 19.97
CA ASP A 363 -2.77 6.55 20.57
C ASP A 363 -3.76 5.38 20.29
N GLY A 364 -3.30 4.36 19.56
CA GLY A 364 -4.05 3.16 19.20
C GLY A 364 -4.90 3.34 17.95
N ARG A 365 -4.82 4.46 17.23
CA ARG A 365 -5.51 4.73 15.98
C ARG A 365 -4.56 4.75 14.80
N PRO A 366 -4.98 4.22 13.66
CA PRO A 366 -4.16 4.27 12.45
C PRO A 366 -4.05 5.69 11.88
N ASP A 367 -2.83 6.11 11.56
CA ASP A 367 -2.49 7.33 10.82
C ASP A 367 -2.13 6.98 9.38
N ILE A 368 -2.19 7.95 8.46
CA ILE A 368 -1.87 7.74 7.05
C ILE A 368 -0.61 8.54 6.70
N VAL A 369 0.41 7.86 6.16
CA VAL A 369 1.57 8.51 5.53
C VAL A 369 1.44 8.41 4.03
N ALA A 370 1.63 9.52 3.32
CA ALA A 370 1.60 9.56 1.87
C ALA A 370 2.87 10.18 1.27
N GLY A 371 3.32 9.61 0.15
CA GLY A 371 4.42 10.09 -0.66
C GLY A 371 3.94 10.64 -2.00
N GLY A 372 4.43 11.82 -2.37
CA GLY A 372 3.99 12.59 -3.53
C GLY A 372 4.86 12.37 -4.77
N ARG A 373 4.22 12.09 -5.93
CA ARG A 373 4.89 12.01 -7.22
C ARG A 373 5.24 13.40 -7.76
N ALA A 374 4.24 14.21 -8.05
CA ALA A 374 4.42 15.53 -8.64
C ALA A 374 4.51 16.65 -7.59
N THR A 375 4.16 16.35 -6.36
CA THR A 375 4.29 17.27 -5.23
C THR A 375 5.59 17.09 -4.44
N HIS A 376 6.39 16.06 -4.73
CA HIS A 376 7.73 15.84 -4.19
C HIS A 376 7.82 15.70 -2.67
N ASN A 377 6.69 15.62 -1.98
CA ASN A 377 6.56 15.75 -0.54
C ASN A 377 6.24 14.41 0.16
N VAL A 378 6.43 14.42 1.48
CA VAL A 378 5.91 13.41 2.39
C VAL A 378 4.97 14.10 3.38
N ARG A 379 3.76 13.57 3.54
CA ARG A 379 2.76 14.07 4.50
C ARG A 379 2.24 12.97 5.40
N LEU A 380 1.94 13.37 6.62
CA LEU A 380 1.28 12.57 7.64
C LEU A 380 -0.13 13.14 7.88
N TYR A 381 -1.13 12.29 7.91
CA TYR A 381 -2.51 12.62 8.28
C TYR A 381 -2.81 11.88 9.57
N VAL A 382 -2.74 12.61 10.69
CA VAL A 382 -2.95 12.08 12.04
C VAL A 382 -4.44 11.95 12.30
N SER A 383 -4.88 10.73 12.60
CA SER A 383 -6.25 10.44 13.03
C SER A 383 -6.53 11.12 14.37
N GLN A 384 -7.69 11.75 14.48
CA GLN A 384 -8.10 12.47 15.67
C GLN A 384 -9.32 11.79 16.32
N PRO A 385 -9.51 11.92 17.64
CA PRO A 385 -10.66 11.37 18.36
C PRO A 385 -12.01 11.82 17.81
#